data_de48eff80e62ea321b9dc3caa1bf4e63
#
_entry.id   de48eff80e62ea321b9dc3caa1bf4e63
#
_cell.length_a   1.000
_cell.length_b   1.000
_cell.length_c   1.000
_cell.angle_alpha   90.00
_cell.angle_beta   90.00
_cell.angle_gamma   90.00
#
_symmetry.space_group_name_H-M   'P 1'
#
loop_
_entity.id
_entity.type
_entity.pdbx_description
1 polymer ?
#
loop_
_entity_poly.entity_id
_entity_poly.type
_entity_poly.pdbx_seq_one_letter_code
_entity_poly.pdbx_strand_id
1 'polypeptide(L)'
;MLPWTVLGLALSLRLARSGAERGPPASAPQGDLLFLLDSSASVSHYEFSRVREFLGRLAALLPLGPGALRASLVHVGSRPHTEFPFGQHSSGSAIQDAIRAAAQRMGDTNTGLALAYAKEQLFAKAAGARPGVPKVLVWVTDGGSSDPVGPPMQELKDLGVTVFVVSTGRGNLLELSAAASAPAEKHLHFVDVDDLHIITQALRGSILDAMWPHQLRASEVTSSGFRLAWPPLLTADSGYYLLELATSAEPGTARRQQLPGNATGWAWAGLDPDTDYDVALVPESNVRLLRPQHLRRRPGRSASSSRTPGRAACA
;
A
#
# COMPACT_ATOMS: atom_id res chain seq x y z
N MET A 1 -77.91 18.17 3.31
CA MET A 1 -77.03 17.10 2.81
C MET A 1 -75.65 17.70 2.67
N LEU A 2 -74.78 17.50 3.67
CA LEU A 2 -73.39 17.96 3.66
C LEU A 2 -72.49 16.78 3.43
N PRO A 3 -71.45 16.85 2.56
CA PRO A 3 -70.44 15.81 2.46
C PRO A 3 -69.30 16.04 3.47
N TRP A 4 -68.88 14.98 4.10
CA TRP A 4 -67.76 14.92 5.04
C TRP A 4 -66.44 14.99 4.27
N THR A 5 -65.62 15.98 4.58
CA THR A 5 -64.22 16.06 4.15
C THR A 5 -63.35 15.38 5.16
N VAL A 6 -62.77 14.24 4.80
CA VAL A 6 -61.76 13.53 5.59
C VAL A 6 -60.43 14.22 5.39
N LEU A 7 -59.92 14.88 6.44
CA LEU A 7 -58.58 15.47 6.46
C LEU A 7 -57.58 14.37 6.77
N GLY A 8 -56.92 13.88 5.73
CA GLY A 8 -55.82 12.92 5.85
C GLY A 8 -54.52 13.61 6.26
N LEU A 9 -54.11 13.46 7.51
CA LEU A 9 -52.82 13.90 8.01
C LEU A 9 -51.74 12.93 7.51
N ALA A 10 -51.04 13.28 6.44
CA ALA A 10 -49.87 12.54 5.98
C ALA A 10 -48.66 12.85 6.85
N LEU A 11 -48.39 11.96 7.81
CA LEU A 11 -47.19 11.99 8.64
C LEU A 11 -45.98 11.54 7.80
N SER A 12 -45.26 12.51 7.27
CA SER A 12 -44.04 12.24 6.53
C SER A 12 -42.92 11.82 7.48
N LEU A 13 -42.75 10.53 7.68
CA LEU A 13 -41.61 9.97 8.38
C LEU A 13 -40.36 10.19 7.49
N ARG A 14 -39.60 11.25 7.75
CA ARG A 14 -38.28 11.41 7.20
C ARG A 14 -37.35 10.41 7.90
N LEU A 15 -37.20 9.23 7.33
CA LEU A 15 -36.05 8.37 7.65
C LEU A 15 -34.78 9.15 7.24
N ALA A 16 -34.06 9.61 8.25
CA ALA A 16 -32.69 10.06 8.06
C ALA A 16 -31.88 8.84 7.60
N ARG A 17 -31.74 8.66 6.30
CA ARG A 17 -30.75 7.77 5.73
C ARG A 17 -29.38 8.33 6.11
N SER A 18 -28.72 7.74 7.09
CA SER A 18 -27.30 7.91 7.27
C SER A 18 -26.66 7.29 6.01
N GLY A 19 -26.39 8.14 5.02
CA GLY A 19 -25.78 7.72 3.78
C GLY A 19 -24.34 7.36 4.07
N ALA A 20 -23.97 6.10 3.91
CA ALA A 20 -22.61 5.76 3.61
C ALA A 20 -22.29 6.50 2.30
N GLU A 21 -21.62 7.66 2.40
CA GLU A 21 -21.15 8.38 1.23
C GLU A 21 -20.16 7.48 0.52
N ARG A 22 -20.49 7.11 -0.70
CA ARG A 22 -19.51 6.54 -1.60
C ARG A 22 -18.45 7.62 -1.79
N GLY A 23 -17.28 7.42 -1.17
CA GLY A 23 -16.13 8.27 -1.41
C GLY A 23 -15.82 8.32 -2.92
N PRO A 24 -15.06 9.31 -3.38
CA PRO A 24 -14.61 9.35 -4.76
C PRO A 24 -14.02 8.00 -5.12
N PRO A 25 -14.14 7.54 -6.39
CA PRO A 25 -13.62 6.25 -6.81
C PRO A 25 -12.18 6.13 -6.30
N ALA A 26 -11.90 5.03 -5.60
CA ALA A 26 -10.63 4.84 -4.94
C ALA A 26 -9.52 5.10 -5.97
N SER A 27 -8.74 6.16 -5.75
CA SER A 27 -7.59 6.45 -6.60
C SER A 27 -6.69 5.23 -6.60
N ALA A 28 -6.15 4.85 -7.76
CA ALA A 28 -5.21 3.73 -7.86
C ALA A 28 -4.06 3.93 -6.85
N PRO A 29 -3.52 2.83 -6.26
CA PRO A 29 -2.41 2.94 -5.33
C PRO A 29 -1.25 3.66 -6.00
N GLN A 30 -0.63 4.58 -5.29
CA GLN A 30 0.55 5.29 -5.75
C GLN A 30 1.79 4.69 -5.09
N GLY A 31 2.85 4.48 -5.87
CA GLY A 31 4.09 3.93 -5.35
C GLY A 31 5.14 3.78 -6.44
N ASP A 32 6.38 3.56 -6.02
CA ASP A 32 7.51 3.34 -6.91
C ASP A 32 7.98 1.88 -6.78
N LEU A 33 7.87 1.11 -7.89
CA LEU A 33 8.16 -0.32 -7.97
C LEU A 33 9.42 -0.55 -8.79
N LEU A 34 10.46 -1.07 -8.16
CA LEU A 34 11.69 -1.48 -8.82
C LEU A 34 11.71 -2.98 -9.04
N PHE A 35 11.90 -3.41 -10.29
CA PHE A 35 12.28 -4.76 -10.65
C PHE A 35 13.81 -4.85 -10.71
N LEU A 36 14.41 -5.68 -9.89
CA LEU A 36 15.82 -6.02 -9.91
C LEU A 36 15.95 -7.43 -10.48
N LEU A 37 16.43 -7.52 -11.72
CA LEU A 37 16.46 -8.74 -12.51
C LEU A 37 17.87 -9.27 -12.60
N ASP A 38 18.09 -10.50 -12.14
CA ASP A 38 19.34 -11.20 -12.40
C ASP A 38 19.49 -11.46 -13.89
N SER A 39 20.56 -10.92 -14.43
CA SER A 39 20.90 -10.93 -15.85
C SER A 39 22.33 -11.43 -16.07
N SER A 40 22.90 -12.03 -15.02
CA SER A 40 24.27 -12.56 -15.00
C SER A 40 24.43 -13.80 -15.88
N ALA A 41 25.68 -14.25 -16.03
CA ALA A 41 26.00 -15.42 -16.84
C ALA A 41 25.59 -16.76 -16.19
N SER A 42 25.23 -16.77 -14.89
CA SER A 42 24.69 -17.96 -14.20
C SER A 42 23.28 -18.32 -14.69
N VAL A 43 22.51 -17.30 -15.07
CA VAL A 43 21.16 -17.46 -15.61
C VAL A 43 21.23 -17.87 -17.07
N SER A 44 20.63 -19.00 -17.42
CA SER A 44 20.53 -19.42 -18.82
C SER A 44 19.62 -18.48 -19.63
N HIS A 45 19.77 -18.44 -20.95
CA HIS A 45 18.88 -17.68 -21.83
C HIS A 45 17.42 -18.12 -21.71
N TYR A 46 17.20 -19.42 -21.46
CA TYR A 46 15.86 -19.95 -21.23
C TYR A 46 15.26 -19.35 -19.96
N GLU A 47 15.95 -19.47 -18.83
CA GLU A 47 15.49 -18.94 -17.54
C GLU A 47 15.27 -17.43 -17.61
N PHE A 48 16.20 -16.68 -18.19
CA PHE A 48 16.06 -15.25 -18.40
C PHE A 48 14.79 -14.91 -19.22
N SER A 49 14.51 -15.67 -20.26
CA SER A 49 13.30 -15.49 -21.07
C SER A 49 12.03 -15.74 -20.28
N ARG A 50 12.02 -16.78 -19.43
CA ARG A 50 10.87 -17.13 -18.57
C ARG A 50 10.63 -16.07 -17.49
N VAL A 51 11.70 -15.61 -16.84
CA VAL A 51 11.59 -14.53 -15.83
C VAL A 51 11.11 -13.23 -16.45
N ARG A 52 11.63 -12.87 -17.62
CA ARG A 52 11.18 -11.69 -18.36
C ARG A 52 9.71 -11.77 -18.76
N GLU A 53 9.23 -12.92 -19.19
CA GLU A 53 7.81 -13.17 -19.48
C GLU A 53 6.96 -13.03 -18.19
N PHE A 54 7.43 -13.61 -17.09
CA PHE A 54 6.78 -13.49 -15.78
C PHE A 54 6.65 -12.03 -15.34
N LEU A 55 7.73 -11.25 -15.39
CA LEU A 55 7.70 -9.83 -15.05
C LEU A 55 6.75 -9.04 -15.95
N GLY A 56 6.71 -9.34 -17.25
CA GLY A 56 5.75 -8.73 -18.19
C GLY A 56 4.29 -9.04 -17.83
N ARG A 57 3.99 -10.28 -17.43
CA ARG A 57 2.66 -10.69 -16.95
C ARG A 57 2.31 -10.02 -15.63
N LEU A 58 3.25 -9.96 -14.69
CA LEU A 58 3.05 -9.28 -13.41
C LEU A 58 2.78 -7.78 -13.62
N ALA A 59 3.54 -7.12 -14.48
CA ALA A 59 3.33 -5.72 -14.85
C ALA A 59 1.95 -5.48 -15.48
N ALA A 60 1.44 -6.41 -16.30
CA ALA A 60 0.11 -6.33 -16.89
C ALA A 60 -1.02 -6.29 -15.86
N LEU A 61 -0.80 -6.90 -14.70
CA LEU A 61 -1.79 -7.00 -13.62
C LEU A 61 -1.72 -5.84 -12.62
N LEU A 62 -0.70 -5.00 -12.70
CA LEU A 62 -0.49 -3.85 -11.81
C LEU A 62 -1.03 -2.56 -12.44
N PRO A 63 -1.59 -1.64 -11.64
CA PRO A 63 -2.06 -0.34 -12.12
C PRO A 63 -0.88 0.60 -12.38
N LEU A 64 -0.12 0.34 -13.46
CA LEU A 64 1.06 1.12 -13.83
C LEU A 64 0.66 2.36 -14.63
N GLY A 65 1.21 3.51 -14.25
CA GLY A 65 0.96 4.78 -14.94
C GLY A 65 1.36 6.01 -14.13
N PRO A 66 1.30 7.22 -14.70
CA PRO A 66 1.79 8.45 -14.07
C PRO A 66 1.09 8.80 -12.76
N GLY A 67 -0.20 8.57 -12.65
CA GLY A 67 -1.03 8.83 -11.46
C GLY A 67 -1.14 7.66 -10.49
N ALA A 68 -0.48 6.54 -10.77
CA ALA A 68 -0.57 5.30 -10.03
C ALA A 68 0.83 4.76 -9.66
N LEU A 69 1.09 3.48 -9.91
CA LEU A 69 2.42 2.91 -9.70
C LEU A 69 3.35 3.27 -10.85
N ARG A 70 4.58 3.70 -10.54
CA ARG A 70 5.66 3.83 -11.53
C ARG A 70 6.60 2.65 -11.38
N ALA A 71 7.04 2.10 -12.49
CA ALA A 71 8.00 1.01 -12.51
C ALA A 71 9.36 1.45 -13.04
N SER A 72 10.40 0.77 -12.58
CA SER A 72 11.76 0.82 -13.08
C SER A 72 12.31 -0.61 -13.19
N LEU A 73 13.23 -0.87 -14.12
CA LEU A 73 13.89 -2.15 -14.27
C LEU A 73 15.42 -1.96 -14.25
N VAL A 74 16.08 -2.70 -13.39
CA VAL A 74 17.54 -2.76 -13.28
C VAL A 74 18.02 -4.19 -13.42
N HIS A 75 19.04 -4.38 -14.22
CA HIS A 75 19.74 -5.65 -14.37
C HIS A 75 20.89 -5.77 -13.37
N VAL A 76 21.00 -6.95 -12.74
CA VAL A 76 22.20 -7.40 -12.03
C VAL A 76 23.14 -8.05 -13.05
N GLY A 77 24.39 -7.70 -12.98
CA GLY A 77 25.49 -8.21 -13.77
C GLY A 77 26.82 -7.77 -13.15
N SER A 78 27.93 -7.79 -13.88
CA SER A 78 29.21 -7.24 -13.39
C SER A 78 29.11 -5.76 -13.02
N ARG A 79 28.17 -5.03 -13.62
CA ARG A 79 27.74 -3.67 -13.25
C ARG A 79 26.23 -3.57 -13.36
N PRO A 80 25.56 -2.82 -12.47
CA PRO A 80 24.14 -2.57 -12.60
C PRO A 80 23.82 -1.79 -13.87
N HIS A 81 22.75 -2.17 -14.55
CA HIS A 81 22.29 -1.49 -15.75
C HIS A 81 20.80 -1.15 -15.63
N THR A 82 20.47 0.12 -15.72
CA THR A 82 19.07 0.55 -15.76
C THR A 82 18.52 0.39 -17.16
N GLU A 83 17.55 -0.50 -17.34
CA GLU A 83 16.84 -0.66 -18.62
C GLU A 83 15.90 0.55 -18.83
N PHE A 84 15.15 0.91 -17.80
CA PHE A 84 14.38 2.15 -17.75
C PHE A 84 14.22 2.66 -16.30
N PRO A 85 14.39 3.97 -16.04
CA PRO A 85 14.18 4.57 -14.74
C PRO A 85 12.68 4.85 -14.48
N PHE A 86 12.35 5.25 -13.24
CA PHE A 86 10.98 5.66 -12.89
C PHE A 86 10.50 6.83 -13.76
N GLY A 87 9.29 6.67 -14.31
CA GLY A 87 8.62 7.73 -15.06
C GLY A 87 9.04 7.84 -16.53
N GLN A 88 9.96 7.01 -17.04
CA GLN A 88 10.31 6.99 -18.47
C GLN A 88 9.12 6.54 -19.32
N HIS A 89 8.38 5.55 -18.87
CA HIS A 89 7.19 5.05 -19.55
C HIS A 89 5.92 5.56 -18.88
N SER A 90 5.00 6.08 -19.67
CA SER A 90 3.74 6.70 -19.22
C SER A 90 2.56 5.74 -19.21
N SER A 91 2.71 4.50 -19.67
CA SER A 91 1.62 3.52 -19.70
C SER A 91 2.10 2.12 -19.29
N GLY A 92 1.19 1.32 -18.73
CA GLY A 92 1.48 -0.07 -18.39
C GLY A 92 1.88 -0.92 -19.60
N SER A 93 1.31 -0.67 -20.79
CA SER A 93 1.69 -1.36 -22.03
C SER A 93 3.14 -1.07 -22.43
N ALA A 94 3.55 0.20 -22.40
CA ALA A 94 4.92 0.59 -22.71
C ALA A 94 5.94 -0.03 -21.74
N ILE A 95 5.59 -0.15 -20.45
CA ILE A 95 6.40 -0.84 -19.44
C ILE A 95 6.52 -2.34 -19.76
N GLN A 96 5.40 -2.98 -20.13
CA GLN A 96 5.40 -4.39 -20.51
C GLN A 96 6.27 -4.66 -21.74
N ASP A 97 6.16 -3.80 -22.75
CA ASP A 97 6.94 -3.92 -23.99
C ASP A 97 8.43 -3.71 -23.72
N ALA A 98 8.79 -2.75 -22.87
CA ALA A 98 10.16 -2.54 -22.44
C ALA A 98 10.72 -3.76 -21.66
N ILE A 99 9.96 -4.35 -20.74
CA ILE A 99 10.34 -5.57 -20.03
C ILE A 99 10.56 -6.72 -21.02
N ARG A 100 9.65 -6.91 -21.97
CA ARG A 100 9.76 -8.00 -22.97
C ARG A 100 10.93 -7.82 -23.94
N ALA A 101 11.29 -6.58 -24.24
CA ALA A 101 12.40 -6.24 -25.11
C ALA A 101 13.77 -6.29 -24.42
N ALA A 102 13.79 -6.31 -23.07
CA ALA A 102 15.03 -6.29 -22.30
C ALA A 102 15.96 -7.45 -22.66
N ALA A 103 17.21 -7.14 -22.95
CA ALA A 103 18.23 -8.11 -23.31
C ALA A 103 19.05 -8.54 -22.09
N GLN A 104 19.46 -9.82 -22.05
CA GLN A 104 20.35 -10.32 -21.01
C GLN A 104 21.72 -9.64 -21.09
N ARG A 105 22.28 -9.24 -19.93
CA ARG A 105 23.52 -8.45 -19.86
C ARG A 105 24.76 -9.27 -19.65
N MET A 106 24.61 -10.49 -19.10
CA MET A 106 25.70 -11.41 -18.78
C MET A 106 26.64 -10.84 -17.69
N GLY A 107 27.78 -11.52 -17.45
CA GLY A 107 28.77 -11.12 -16.46
C GLY A 107 28.56 -11.75 -15.09
N ASP A 108 29.16 -11.15 -14.05
CA ASP A 108 29.09 -11.64 -12.68
C ASP A 108 27.76 -11.27 -12.03
N THR A 109 27.42 -11.92 -10.89
CA THR A 109 26.20 -11.65 -10.13
C THR A 109 26.49 -10.67 -9.00
N ASN A 110 26.80 -9.40 -9.30
CA ASN A 110 27.09 -8.38 -8.30
C ASN A 110 25.80 -7.72 -7.79
N THR A 111 25.03 -8.47 -6.99
CA THR A 111 23.74 -8.03 -6.46
C THR A 111 23.88 -6.91 -5.44
N GLY A 112 24.89 -6.98 -4.55
CA GLY A 112 25.14 -5.93 -3.55
C GLY A 112 25.43 -4.59 -4.21
N LEU A 113 26.22 -4.56 -5.28
CA LEU A 113 26.48 -3.36 -6.07
C LEU A 113 25.20 -2.83 -6.73
N ALA A 114 24.35 -3.71 -7.24
CA ALA A 114 23.08 -3.33 -7.85
C ALA A 114 22.08 -2.76 -6.82
N LEU A 115 22.06 -3.27 -5.59
CA LEU A 115 21.25 -2.75 -4.49
C LEU A 115 21.74 -1.37 -4.04
N ALA A 116 23.05 -1.18 -3.87
CA ALA A 116 23.61 0.14 -3.56
C ALA A 116 23.28 1.16 -4.66
N TYR A 117 23.43 0.76 -5.93
CA TYR A 117 23.02 1.57 -7.07
C TYR A 117 21.53 1.91 -7.04
N ALA A 118 20.65 0.95 -6.73
CA ALA A 118 19.20 1.18 -6.63
C ALA A 118 18.88 2.22 -5.56
N LYS A 119 19.55 2.17 -4.40
CA LYS A 119 19.41 3.15 -3.32
C LYS A 119 19.81 4.55 -3.79
N GLU A 120 20.98 4.68 -4.40
CA GLU A 120 21.60 5.98 -4.73
C GLU A 120 21.01 6.61 -5.99
N GLN A 121 20.74 5.80 -7.01
CA GLN A 121 20.39 6.28 -8.35
C GLN A 121 18.91 6.15 -8.71
N LEU A 122 18.11 5.41 -7.91
CA LEU A 122 16.69 5.22 -8.22
C LEU A 122 15.78 5.65 -7.06
N PHE A 123 16.02 5.17 -5.85
CA PHE A 123 15.17 5.54 -4.70
C PHE A 123 15.55 6.85 -4.04
N ALA A 124 16.64 7.48 -4.43
CA ALA A 124 17.00 8.82 -3.97
C ALA A 124 16.05 9.87 -4.56
N LYS A 125 15.74 10.91 -3.77
CA LYS A 125 14.91 12.04 -4.22
C LYS A 125 15.49 12.75 -5.46
N ALA A 126 16.80 12.88 -5.51
CA ALA A 126 17.51 13.48 -6.64
C ALA A 126 17.37 12.69 -7.94
N ALA A 127 17.14 11.37 -7.85
CA ALA A 127 16.95 10.47 -8.99
C ALA A 127 15.49 10.39 -9.47
N GLY A 128 14.59 11.20 -8.92
CA GLY A 128 13.18 11.26 -9.34
C GLY A 128 12.23 10.33 -8.57
N ALA A 129 12.69 9.64 -7.52
CA ALA A 129 11.79 8.92 -6.62
C ALA A 129 10.82 9.89 -5.96
N ARG A 130 9.54 9.53 -5.90
CA ARG A 130 8.50 10.38 -5.32
C ARG A 130 8.63 10.37 -3.79
N PRO A 131 8.67 11.55 -3.13
CA PRO A 131 8.62 11.61 -1.68
C PRO A 131 7.24 11.19 -1.17
N GLY A 132 7.21 10.50 -0.03
CA GLY A 132 5.97 10.16 0.68
C GLY A 132 5.11 9.06 0.05
N VAL A 133 5.55 8.43 -1.05
CA VAL A 133 4.90 7.24 -1.60
C VAL A 133 5.62 5.97 -1.18
N PRO A 134 4.90 4.83 -1.05
CA PRO A 134 5.51 3.54 -0.80
C PRO A 134 6.51 3.16 -1.88
N LYS A 135 7.57 2.46 -1.48
CA LYS A 135 8.61 1.94 -2.35
C LYS A 135 8.67 0.43 -2.22
N VAL A 136 8.70 -0.25 -3.33
CA VAL A 136 8.79 -1.71 -3.38
C VAL A 136 9.92 -2.12 -4.31
N LEU A 137 10.72 -3.08 -3.87
CA LEU A 137 11.71 -3.79 -4.65
C LEU A 137 11.23 -5.23 -4.86
N VAL A 138 11.19 -5.70 -6.10
CA VAL A 138 11.03 -7.11 -6.47
C VAL A 138 12.34 -7.58 -7.05
N TRP A 139 13.07 -8.37 -6.29
CA TRP A 139 14.33 -8.97 -6.70
C TRP A 139 14.10 -10.39 -7.20
N VAL A 140 14.48 -10.67 -8.45
CA VAL A 140 14.39 -12.00 -9.05
C VAL A 140 15.79 -12.51 -9.32
N THR A 141 16.13 -13.68 -8.78
CA THR A 141 17.47 -14.27 -8.84
C THR A 141 17.40 -15.80 -8.98
N ASP A 142 18.41 -16.40 -9.60
CA ASP A 142 18.59 -17.85 -9.69
C ASP A 142 19.42 -18.42 -8.53
N GLY A 143 20.10 -17.57 -7.74
CA GLY A 143 20.99 -18.06 -6.71
C GLY A 143 21.75 -17.02 -5.92
N GLY A 144 23.01 -17.33 -5.64
CA GLY A 144 23.90 -16.53 -4.82
C GLY A 144 24.47 -15.31 -5.53
N SER A 145 24.87 -14.32 -4.74
CA SER A 145 25.57 -13.13 -5.21
C SER A 145 27.10 -13.33 -5.14
N SER A 146 27.82 -12.67 -6.07
CA SER A 146 29.29 -12.62 -6.05
C SER A 146 29.83 -11.60 -5.03
N ASP A 147 28.98 -10.71 -4.53
CA ASP A 147 29.31 -9.67 -3.57
C ASP A 147 28.32 -9.66 -2.38
N PRO A 148 28.62 -8.97 -1.26
CA PRO A 148 27.78 -8.93 -0.08
C PRO A 148 26.43 -8.25 -0.35
N VAL A 149 25.31 -8.95 -0.14
CA VAL A 149 23.93 -8.47 -0.28
C VAL A 149 23.40 -7.80 0.99
N GLY A 150 23.79 -8.30 2.16
CA GLY A 150 23.21 -7.92 3.45
C GLY A 150 23.23 -6.41 3.75
N PRO A 151 24.40 -5.75 3.77
CA PRO A 151 24.48 -4.34 4.12
C PRO A 151 23.65 -3.43 3.19
N PRO A 152 23.78 -3.44 1.85
CA PRO A 152 22.98 -2.57 0.98
C PRO A 152 21.48 -2.90 1.01
N MET A 153 21.12 -4.16 1.25
CA MET A 153 19.72 -4.55 1.43
C MET A 153 19.13 -3.96 2.72
N GLN A 154 19.87 -3.99 3.82
CA GLN A 154 19.42 -3.38 5.07
C GLN A 154 19.23 -1.88 4.92
N GLU A 155 20.15 -1.19 4.24
CA GLU A 155 20.03 0.24 3.98
C GLU A 155 18.77 0.59 3.16
N LEU A 156 18.38 -0.25 2.18
CA LEU A 156 17.12 -0.08 1.46
C LEU A 156 15.89 -0.26 2.36
N LYS A 157 15.92 -1.26 3.25
CA LYS A 157 14.84 -1.47 4.23
C LYS A 157 14.73 -0.31 5.21
N ASP A 158 15.84 0.26 5.65
CA ASP A 158 15.90 1.44 6.54
C ASP A 158 15.31 2.68 5.87
N LEU A 159 15.38 2.77 4.53
CA LEU A 159 14.69 3.79 3.73
C LEU A 159 13.19 3.52 3.54
N GLY A 160 12.66 2.46 4.16
CA GLY A 160 11.26 2.07 4.06
C GLY A 160 10.89 1.35 2.76
N VAL A 161 11.85 0.75 2.07
CA VAL A 161 11.60 -0.08 0.88
C VAL A 161 11.11 -1.45 1.33
N THR A 162 9.95 -1.88 0.85
CA THR A 162 9.47 -3.26 1.03
C THR A 162 10.11 -4.16 -0.04
N VAL A 163 10.76 -5.22 0.40
CA VAL A 163 11.55 -6.11 -0.46
C VAL A 163 10.85 -7.45 -0.62
N PHE A 164 10.50 -7.78 -1.86
CA PHE A 164 10.08 -9.11 -2.29
C PHE A 164 11.23 -9.81 -2.99
N VAL A 165 11.45 -11.07 -2.68
CA VAL A 165 12.45 -11.92 -3.30
C VAL A 165 11.76 -13.09 -4.00
N VAL A 166 12.09 -13.30 -5.26
CA VAL A 166 11.68 -14.46 -6.05
C VAL A 166 12.94 -15.21 -6.46
N SER A 167 13.13 -16.40 -5.92
CA SER A 167 14.27 -17.27 -6.26
C SER A 167 13.80 -18.41 -7.18
N THR A 168 14.42 -18.53 -8.34
CA THR A 168 14.09 -19.55 -9.35
C THR A 168 15.08 -20.72 -9.38
N GLY A 169 16.04 -20.75 -8.46
CA GLY A 169 17.09 -21.74 -8.47
C GLY A 169 17.59 -22.12 -7.07
N ARG A 170 18.91 -22.17 -6.93
CA ARG A 170 19.63 -22.73 -5.78
C ARG A 170 20.03 -21.67 -4.74
N GLY A 171 19.19 -20.67 -4.52
CA GLY A 171 19.47 -19.60 -3.57
C GLY A 171 19.61 -20.11 -2.13
N ASN A 172 20.51 -19.47 -1.35
CA ASN A 172 20.64 -19.72 0.07
C ASN A 172 19.40 -19.19 0.81
N LEU A 173 18.59 -20.09 1.36
CA LEU A 173 17.35 -19.76 2.07
C LEU A 173 17.58 -18.73 3.20
N LEU A 174 18.64 -18.87 3.98
CA LEU A 174 18.93 -17.96 5.10
C LEU A 174 19.26 -16.55 4.60
N GLU A 175 20.07 -16.43 3.55
CA GLU A 175 20.44 -15.16 2.94
C GLU A 175 19.21 -14.48 2.31
N LEU A 176 18.44 -15.21 1.52
CA LEU A 176 17.26 -14.67 0.85
C LEU A 176 16.13 -14.33 1.82
N SER A 177 15.97 -15.11 2.90
CA SER A 177 15.03 -14.80 3.98
C SER A 177 15.44 -13.55 4.76
N ALA A 178 16.74 -13.36 5.02
CA ALA A 178 17.25 -12.13 5.62
C ALA A 178 17.12 -10.92 4.68
N ALA A 179 17.23 -11.12 3.38
CA ALA A 179 17.04 -10.08 2.37
C ALA A 179 15.58 -9.65 2.22
N ALA A 180 14.63 -10.57 2.25
CA ALA A 180 13.20 -10.26 2.16
C ALA A 180 12.72 -9.41 3.33
N SER A 181 11.64 -8.64 3.13
CA SER A 181 10.97 -7.94 4.22
C SER A 181 10.24 -8.91 5.15
N ALA A 182 10.09 -8.54 6.42
CA ALA A 182 9.34 -9.35 7.38
C ALA A 182 7.81 -9.20 7.18
N PRO A 183 7.04 -10.27 7.33
CA PRO A 183 7.46 -11.66 7.55
C PRO A 183 7.91 -12.32 6.23
N ALA A 184 8.97 -13.13 6.28
CA ALA A 184 9.58 -13.72 5.08
C ALA A 184 8.60 -14.58 4.27
N GLU A 185 7.66 -15.26 4.92
CA GLU A 185 6.66 -16.12 4.28
C GLU A 185 5.77 -15.37 3.28
N LYS A 186 5.66 -14.05 3.40
CA LYS A 186 4.89 -13.20 2.48
C LYS A 186 5.74 -12.54 1.41
N HIS A 187 7.05 -12.46 1.63
CA HIS A 187 7.95 -11.65 0.82
C HIS A 187 9.05 -12.48 0.13
N LEU A 188 9.15 -13.77 0.43
CA LEU A 188 10.10 -14.67 -0.20
C LEU A 188 9.34 -15.82 -0.88
N HIS A 189 9.61 -16.00 -2.17
CA HIS A 189 9.05 -17.07 -2.98
C HIS A 189 10.18 -17.91 -3.59
N PHE A 190 10.18 -19.21 -3.28
CA PHE A 190 10.98 -20.19 -3.98
C PHE A 190 10.08 -20.92 -4.98
N VAL A 191 10.40 -20.86 -6.25
CA VAL A 191 9.56 -21.43 -7.30
C VAL A 191 10.43 -21.83 -8.48
N ASP A 192 10.12 -22.96 -9.11
CA ASP A 192 10.77 -23.32 -10.37
C ASP A 192 10.49 -22.27 -11.45
N VAL A 193 11.45 -22.07 -12.35
CA VAL A 193 11.33 -21.06 -13.41
C VAL A 193 10.12 -21.30 -14.31
N ASP A 194 9.71 -22.56 -14.49
CA ASP A 194 8.54 -22.91 -15.29
C ASP A 194 7.22 -22.68 -14.56
N ASP A 195 7.26 -22.64 -13.22
CA ASP A 195 6.12 -22.48 -12.34
C ASP A 195 5.91 -21.04 -11.84
N LEU A 196 6.68 -20.08 -12.33
CA LEU A 196 6.53 -18.65 -11.96
C LEU A 196 5.09 -18.12 -12.11
N HIS A 197 4.31 -18.71 -13.01
CA HIS A 197 2.92 -18.35 -13.22
C HIS A 197 2.03 -18.60 -11.99
N ILE A 198 2.38 -19.57 -11.15
CA ILE A 198 1.63 -19.95 -9.93
C ILE A 198 1.63 -18.82 -8.91
N ILE A 199 2.77 -18.15 -8.73
CA ILE A 199 2.93 -17.08 -7.72
C ILE A 199 2.46 -15.71 -8.22
N THR A 200 2.18 -15.54 -9.51
CA THR A 200 1.94 -14.21 -10.12
C THR A 200 0.80 -13.45 -9.44
N GLN A 201 -0.33 -14.10 -9.15
CA GLN A 201 -1.47 -13.44 -8.51
C GLN A 201 -1.21 -13.14 -7.02
N ALA A 202 -0.59 -14.07 -6.31
CA ALA A 202 -0.24 -13.89 -4.90
C ALA A 202 0.76 -12.73 -4.74
N LEU A 203 1.81 -12.72 -5.56
CA LEU A 203 2.82 -11.65 -5.55
C LEU A 203 2.22 -10.29 -5.93
N ARG A 204 1.34 -10.25 -6.96
CA ARG A 204 0.57 -9.04 -7.28
C ARG A 204 -0.18 -8.51 -6.06
N GLY A 205 -0.93 -9.38 -5.38
CA GLY A 205 -1.68 -9.00 -4.17
C GLY A 205 -0.78 -8.43 -3.10
N SER A 206 0.33 -9.08 -2.81
CA SER A 206 1.30 -8.65 -1.80
C SER A 206 1.99 -7.32 -2.17
N ILE A 207 2.32 -7.10 -3.44
CA ILE A 207 2.85 -5.82 -3.94
C ILE A 207 1.81 -4.71 -3.76
N LEU A 208 0.57 -4.93 -4.15
CA LEU A 208 -0.49 -3.93 -3.97
C LEU A 208 -0.72 -3.63 -2.50
N ASP A 209 -0.69 -4.62 -1.62
CA ASP A 209 -0.79 -4.41 -0.18
C ASP A 209 0.36 -3.55 0.35
N ALA A 210 1.58 -3.75 -0.13
CA ALA A 210 2.73 -2.94 0.23
C ALA A 210 2.67 -1.50 -0.34
N MET A 211 2.01 -1.32 -1.48
CA MET A 211 1.84 -0.01 -2.13
C MET A 211 0.69 0.81 -1.57
N TRP A 212 -0.25 0.19 -0.87
CA TRP A 212 -1.24 0.95 -0.15
C TRP A 212 -0.61 1.54 1.12
N PRO A 213 -0.68 2.86 1.33
CA PRO A 213 -0.33 3.40 2.63
C PRO A 213 -1.29 2.78 3.65
N HIS A 214 -0.78 1.83 4.44
CA HIS A 214 -1.52 1.18 5.52
C HIS A 214 -1.77 2.18 6.65
N GLN A 215 -2.50 3.25 6.36
CA GLN A 215 -2.77 4.26 7.35
C GLN A 215 -4.25 4.63 7.32
N LEU A 216 -4.93 4.10 8.32
CA LEU A 216 -6.15 4.70 8.81
C LEU A 216 -5.83 6.15 9.16
N ARG A 217 -6.48 7.10 8.51
CA ARG A 217 -6.25 8.54 8.71
C ARG A 217 -7.50 9.19 9.25
N ALA A 218 -7.32 10.14 10.15
CA ALA A 218 -8.40 11.04 10.55
C ALA A 218 -8.22 12.40 9.89
N SER A 219 -9.30 12.92 9.35
CA SER A 219 -9.43 14.27 8.77
C SER A 219 -10.69 14.94 9.31
N GLU A 220 -10.93 16.19 8.94
CA GLU A 220 -12.12 16.94 9.34
C GLU A 220 -12.37 16.85 10.85
N VAL A 221 -11.32 17.08 11.64
CA VAL A 221 -11.40 16.99 13.11
C VAL A 221 -12.15 18.21 13.64
N THR A 222 -13.30 17.98 14.25
CA THR A 222 -14.14 18.98 14.93
C THR A 222 -14.05 18.79 16.45
N SER A 223 -14.70 19.65 17.22
CA SER A 223 -14.79 19.50 18.69
C SER A 223 -15.63 18.30 19.13
N SER A 224 -16.45 17.75 18.25
CA SER A 224 -17.36 16.63 18.58
C SER A 224 -17.26 15.44 17.63
N GLY A 225 -16.21 15.38 16.80
CA GLY A 225 -16.06 14.27 15.86
C GLY A 225 -14.87 14.38 14.96
N PHE A 226 -14.69 13.35 14.13
CA PHE A 226 -13.68 13.30 13.05
C PHE A 226 -14.12 12.32 11.98
N ARG A 227 -13.60 12.56 10.77
CA ARG A 227 -13.77 11.65 9.63
C ARG A 227 -12.57 10.74 9.52
N LEU A 228 -12.82 9.44 9.34
CA LEU A 228 -11.81 8.42 9.06
C LEU A 228 -11.79 8.13 7.57
N ALA A 229 -10.61 7.89 7.04
CA ALA A 229 -10.40 7.40 5.69
C ALA A 229 -9.33 6.31 5.70
N TRP A 230 -9.53 5.30 4.86
CA TRP A 230 -8.60 4.19 4.67
C TRP A 230 -8.62 3.74 3.21
N PRO A 231 -7.54 3.10 2.75
CA PRO A 231 -7.48 2.56 1.38
C PRO A 231 -8.48 1.40 1.22
N PRO A 232 -8.98 1.13 -0.01
CA PRO A 232 -9.86 0.01 -0.30
C PRO A 232 -9.09 -1.30 -0.22
N LEU A 233 -9.10 -1.94 0.95
CA LEU A 233 -8.46 -3.23 1.19
C LEU A 233 -9.34 -4.40 0.76
N LEU A 234 -10.66 -4.19 0.68
CA LEU A 234 -11.68 -5.17 0.35
C LEU A 234 -12.57 -4.67 -0.78
N THR A 235 -13.31 -5.61 -1.38
CA THR A 235 -14.44 -5.35 -2.28
C THR A 235 -15.75 -5.72 -1.57
N ALA A 236 -16.89 -5.37 -2.14
CA ALA A 236 -18.19 -5.71 -1.55
C ALA A 236 -18.37 -7.23 -1.34
N ASP A 237 -17.75 -8.05 -2.21
CA ASP A 237 -17.89 -9.51 -2.20
C ASP A 237 -16.75 -10.21 -1.42
N SER A 238 -15.65 -9.51 -1.09
CA SER A 238 -14.47 -10.12 -0.45
C SER A 238 -14.46 -10.01 1.08
N GLY A 239 -15.46 -9.34 1.67
CA GLY A 239 -15.55 -9.21 3.12
C GLY A 239 -16.20 -7.91 3.58
N TYR A 240 -15.96 -7.55 4.83
CA TYR A 240 -16.49 -6.35 5.47
C TYR A 240 -15.44 -5.73 6.42
N TYR A 241 -15.65 -4.50 6.83
CA TYR A 241 -14.84 -3.87 7.88
C TYR A 241 -15.61 -3.84 9.20
N LEU A 242 -14.90 -4.14 10.27
CA LEU A 242 -15.35 -3.85 11.64
C LEU A 242 -14.56 -2.65 12.16
N LEU A 243 -15.26 -1.54 12.40
CA LEU A 243 -14.69 -0.32 12.93
C LEU A 243 -15.03 -0.23 14.41
N GLU A 244 -14.01 -0.15 15.26
CA GLU A 244 -14.16 -0.02 16.71
C GLU A 244 -13.63 1.34 17.16
N LEU A 245 -14.36 1.98 18.08
CA LEU A 245 -13.99 3.24 18.72
C LEU A 245 -14.13 3.08 20.23
N ALA A 246 -13.04 3.25 20.96
CA ALA A 246 -13.02 3.24 22.42
C ALA A 246 -12.38 4.52 22.95
N THR A 247 -12.74 4.95 24.14
CA THR A 247 -11.98 5.99 24.84
C THR A 247 -10.70 5.36 25.39
N SER A 248 -9.56 6.06 25.29
CA SER A 248 -8.28 5.52 25.80
C SER A 248 -8.29 5.29 27.33
N ALA A 249 -9.22 5.94 28.04
CA ALA A 249 -9.40 5.78 29.49
C ALA A 249 -10.22 4.52 29.85
N GLU A 250 -11.16 4.11 28.98
CA GLU A 250 -12.05 2.98 29.23
C GLU A 250 -12.16 2.08 27.98
N PRO A 251 -11.17 1.18 27.76
CA PRO A 251 -11.15 0.32 26.57
C PRO A 251 -12.32 -0.67 26.48
N GLY A 252 -13.04 -0.90 27.59
CA GLY A 252 -14.14 -1.89 27.67
C GLY A 252 -15.45 -1.45 27.01
N THR A 253 -15.63 -0.18 26.72
CA THR A 253 -16.88 0.39 26.15
C THR A 253 -16.70 0.81 24.69
N ALA A 254 -16.21 -0.12 23.85
CA ALA A 254 -16.00 0.17 22.45
C ALA A 254 -17.32 0.29 21.69
N ARG A 255 -17.52 1.40 20.96
CA ARG A 255 -18.56 1.51 19.93
C ARG A 255 -18.10 0.75 18.69
N ARG A 256 -18.94 -0.15 18.16
CA ARG A 256 -18.63 -0.95 16.99
C ARG A 256 -19.54 -0.62 15.83
N GLN A 257 -18.96 -0.54 14.63
CA GLN A 257 -19.68 -0.32 13.39
C GLN A 257 -19.19 -1.29 12.34
N GLN A 258 -20.09 -2.10 11.78
CA GLN A 258 -19.79 -2.92 10.62
C GLN A 258 -20.06 -2.14 9.34
N LEU A 259 -19.11 -2.20 8.40
CA LEU A 259 -19.16 -1.49 7.12
C LEU A 259 -18.94 -2.47 5.97
N PRO A 260 -19.56 -2.23 4.81
CA PRO A 260 -19.33 -3.10 3.64
C PRO A 260 -17.87 -3.04 3.18
N GLY A 261 -17.37 -4.11 2.52
CA GLY A 261 -15.98 -4.21 2.09
C GLY A 261 -15.53 -3.15 1.09
N ASN A 262 -16.45 -2.48 0.41
CA ASN A 262 -16.13 -1.36 -0.49
C ASN A 262 -16.13 0.02 0.21
N ALA A 263 -16.30 0.07 1.54
CA ALA A 263 -16.21 1.32 2.29
C ALA A 263 -14.75 1.79 2.39
N THR A 264 -14.51 3.09 2.19
CA THR A 264 -13.19 3.73 2.29
C THR A 264 -13.14 4.84 3.33
N GLY A 265 -14.20 5.04 4.09
CA GLY A 265 -14.26 6.06 5.13
C GLY A 265 -15.52 5.96 5.98
N TRP A 266 -15.45 6.60 7.15
CA TRP A 266 -16.53 6.71 8.10
C TRP A 266 -16.39 8.00 8.92
N ALA A 267 -17.51 8.61 9.32
CA ALA A 267 -17.49 9.77 10.20
C ALA A 267 -18.07 9.40 11.57
N TRP A 268 -17.31 9.68 12.61
CA TRP A 268 -17.79 9.64 13.99
C TRP A 268 -18.23 11.03 14.43
N ALA A 269 -19.40 11.12 15.02
CA ALA A 269 -19.97 12.33 15.61
C ALA A 269 -20.44 12.07 17.05
N GLY A 270 -20.68 13.13 17.81
CA GLY A 270 -21.12 13.01 19.20
C GLY A 270 -20.01 12.44 20.10
N LEU A 271 -18.77 12.84 19.85
CA LEU A 271 -17.61 12.52 20.67
C LEU A 271 -17.35 13.65 21.66
N ASP A 272 -16.81 13.30 22.82
CA ASP A 272 -16.45 14.27 23.84
C ASP A 272 -15.21 15.06 23.41
N PRO A 273 -15.26 16.42 23.52
CA PRO A 273 -14.10 17.24 23.20
C PRO A 273 -12.91 16.90 24.12
N ASP A 274 -11.71 17.09 23.61
CA ASP A 274 -10.45 16.93 24.35
C ASP A 274 -10.20 15.52 24.94
N THR A 275 -10.97 14.51 24.49
CA THR A 275 -10.88 13.11 24.91
C THR A 275 -10.10 12.31 23.88
N ASP A 276 -9.14 11.48 24.32
CA ASP A 276 -8.41 10.58 23.42
C ASP A 276 -9.22 9.34 23.11
N TYR A 277 -9.38 9.08 21.83
CA TYR A 277 -10.04 7.91 21.29
C TYR A 277 -9.05 6.99 20.57
N ASP A 278 -9.12 5.71 20.86
CA ASP A 278 -8.44 4.65 20.15
C ASP A 278 -9.41 4.06 19.12
N VAL A 279 -8.98 4.10 17.86
CA VAL A 279 -9.74 3.59 16.72
C VAL A 279 -9.06 2.35 16.21
N ALA A 280 -9.80 1.26 16.03
CA ALA A 280 -9.35 0.06 15.34
C ALA A 280 -10.22 -0.18 14.10
N LEU A 281 -9.57 -0.36 12.94
CA LEU A 281 -10.19 -0.82 11.70
C LEU A 281 -9.74 -2.25 11.46
N VAL A 282 -10.67 -3.19 11.57
CA VAL A 282 -10.42 -4.62 11.37
C VAL A 282 -11.05 -5.05 10.04
N PRO A 283 -10.24 -5.29 9.00
CA PRO A 283 -10.74 -5.84 7.75
C PRO A 283 -10.96 -7.36 7.92
N GLU A 284 -12.20 -7.80 7.81
CA GLU A 284 -12.60 -9.20 7.82
C GLU A 284 -12.79 -9.68 6.38
N SER A 285 -11.89 -10.53 5.93
CA SER A 285 -11.87 -11.04 4.56
C SER A 285 -12.06 -12.55 4.53
N ASN A 286 -12.91 -13.02 3.59
CA ASN A 286 -13.11 -14.44 3.27
C ASN A 286 -12.04 -14.99 2.30
N VAL A 287 -11.15 -14.14 1.79
CA VAL A 287 -10.16 -14.50 0.77
C VAL A 287 -8.74 -14.52 1.34
N ARG A 288 -8.41 -13.60 2.27
CA ARG A 288 -7.06 -13.43 2.83
C ARG A 288 -7.08 -12.85 4.23
N LEU A 289 -6.03 -13.16 5.00
CA LEU A 289 -5.84 -12.56 6.32
C LEU A 289 -5.29 -11.13 6.16
N LEU A 290 -6.00 -10.15 6.70
CA LEU A 290 -5.58 -8.75 6.74
C LEU A 290 -5.30 -8.32 8.19
N ARG A 291 -4.38 -7.40 8.37
CA ARG A 291 -4.04 -6.91 9.72
C ARG A 291 -4.97 -5.77 10.13
N PRO A 292 -5.40 -5.72 11.40
CA PRO A 292 -6.06 -4.56 11.97
C PRO A 292 -5.17 -3.32 11.88
N GLN A 293 -5.79 -2.16 11.65
CA GLN A 293 -5.13 -0.86 11.68
C GLN A 293 -5.61 -0.08 12.89
N HIS A 294 -4.70 0.59 13.57
CA HIS A 294 -4.98 1.35 14.78
C HIS A 294 -4.60 2.82 14.61
N LEU A 295 -5.40 3.69 15.16
CA LEU A 295 -5.18 5.13 15.17
C LEU A 295 -5.66 5.70 16.51
N ARG A 296 -4.80 6.47 17.19
CA ARG A 296 -5.21 7.30 18.32
C ARG A 296 -5.53 8.70 17.85
N ARG A 297 -6.69 9.22 18.20
CA ARG A 297 -7.12 10.57 17.82
C ARG A 297 -7.91 11.26 18.90
N ARG A 298 -7.71 12.59 19.00
CA ARG A 298 -8.45 13.49 19.89
C ARG A 298 -9.30 14.43 19.04
N PRO A 299 -10.61 14.59 19.30
CA PRO A 299 -11.42 15.69 18.78
C PRO A 299 -10.81 17.04 19.17
N GLY A 300 -11.06 18.08 18.38
CA GLY A 300 -10.56 19.42 18.64
C GLY A 300 -11.13 19.99 19.95
N ARG A 301 -10.46 21.00 20.50
CA ARG A 301 -11.01 21.74 21.64
C ARG A 301 -12.29 22.46 21.23
N SER A 302 -13.34 22.41 22.08
CA SER A 302 -14.45 23.32 21.92
C SER A 302 -13.94 24.76 22.09
N ALA A 303 -14.28 25.66 21.15
CA ALA A 303 -14.00 27.08 21.32
C ALA A 303 -14.72 27.57 22.60
N SER A 304 -14.03 27.59 23.73
CA SER A 304 -14.51 28.24 24.92
C SER A 304 -14.69 29.70 24.58
N SER A 305 -15.89 30.22 24.71
CA SER A 305 -16.22 31.64 24.59
C SER A 305 -15.13 32.48 25.28
N SER A 306 -14.38 33.23 24.50
CA SER A 306 -13.52 34.28 25.03
C SER A 306 -14.39 35.26 25.80
N ARG A 307 -14.40 35.13 27.13
CA ARG A 307 -14.89 36.19 27.99
C ARG A 307 -14.00 37.40 27.75
N THR A 308 -14.55 38.38 27.08
CA THR A 308 -13.96 39.72 26.98
C THR A 308 -13.78 40.24 28.41
N PRO A 309 -12.56 40.64 28.84
CA PRO A 309 -12.43 41.30 30.13
C PRO A 309 -13.10 42.66 30.02
N GLY A 310 -14.15 42.83 30.85
CA GLY A 310 -14.82 44.09 30.99
C GLY A 310 -13.84 45.20 31.37
N ARG A 311 -13.84 46.27 30.56
CA ARG A 311 -13.11 47.51 30.78
C ARG A 311 -13.67 48.16 32.05
N ALA A 312 -12.94 48.09 33.16
CA ALA A 312 -13.23 48.85 34.33
C ALA A 312 -12.96 50.33 33.98
N ALA A 313 -14.04 51.10 33.99
CA ALA A 313 -13.95 52.56 33.97
C ALA A 313 -13.51 53.02 35.37
N CYS A 314 -12.36 53.66 35.44
CA CYS A 314 -12.03 54.50 36.60
C CYS A 314 -12.69 55.85 36.45
N ALA A 315 -13.46 56.17 37.45
CA ALA A 315 -13.84 57.51 37.78
C ALA A 315 -12.79 58.12 38.71
#